data_e114e2168f30831d49e0657210e2d19a
#
_entry.id   e114e2168f30831d49e0657210e2d19a
#
_cell.length_a   1.000
_cell.length_b   1.000
_cell.length_c   1.000
_cell.angle_alpha   90.00
_cell.angle_beta   90.00
_cell.angle_gamma   90.00
#
_symmetry.space_group_name_H-M   'P 1'
#
loop_
_entity.id
_entity.type
_entity.pdbx_description
1 polymer ?
#
loop_
_entity_poly.entity_id
_entity_poly.type
_entity_poly.pdbx_seq_one_letter_code
_entity_poly.pdbx_strand_id
1 'polypeptide(L)'
;MDLTLRVEELPAPGATVLATSALPAPGGKGANQAVAAARAGASVQFIGAVGSDGAAPMLRSHLADNNIGLDGLVEVDGPSGMAAITVEDSGENSIVVAPGANSAFTLDEKLHKDIICSHDVLLCQLEIPVQVALTAARWAAEAGKQFVLNASPAPVRSPDLAELAFRASVVVVNETEAKSWLYPSRHLVTTLGDEGSRYRSPQGEITVPSYPVRPLDTTGAGDVFAGVLAAWWPHGAETALRRANVAGALATLRSGAGNCAPSAARIELSLKGA
;
A
#
# COMPACT_ATOMS: atom_id res chain seq x y z
N MET A 1 -10.50 -6.80 1.84
CA MET A 1 -11.23 -6.67 3.14
C MET A 1 -10.35 -7.24 4.24
N ASP A 2 -10.27 -6.60 5.39
CA ASP A 2 -9.56 -7.11 6.56
C ASP A 2 -10.58 -7.62 7.57
N LEU A 3 -10.39 -8.85 8.07
CA LEU A 3 -11.17 -9.43 9.17
C LEU A 3 -10.25 -9.62 10.37
N THR A 4 -10.37 -8.73 11.36
CA THR A 4 -9.58 -8.82 12.59
C THR A 4 -10.30 -9.64 13.64
N LEU A 5 -9.66 -10.73 14.07
CA LEU A 5 -10.11 -11.61 15.14
C LEU A 5 -9.22 -11.34 16.38
N ARG A 6 -9.83 -10.95 17.51
CA ARG A 6 -9.11 -10.82 18.77
C ARG A 6 -9.21 -12.11 19.56
N VAL A 7 -8.09 -12.59 20.07
CA VAL A 7 -7.97 -13.81 20.87
C VAL A 7 -7.10 -13.55 22.10
N GLU A 8 -7.25 -14.34 23.16
CA GLU A 8 -6.36 -14.26 24.31
C GLU A 8 -4.94 -14.74 23.94
N GLU A 9 -4.85 -15.81 23.13
CA GLU A 9 -3.60 -16.42 22.68
C GLU A 9 -3.77 -16.93 21.25
N LEU A 10 -2.72 -16.84 20.42
CA LEU A 10 -2.72 -17.37 19.05
C LEU A 10 -2.86 -18.91 19.09
N PRO A 11 -3.71 -19.51 18.22
CA PRO A 11 -3.92 -20.97 18.23
C PRO A 11 -2.65 -21.71 17.82
N ALA A 12 -2.22 -22.67 18.66
CA ALA A 12 -1.22 -23.65 18.28
C ALA A 12 -1.76 -24.59 17.18
N PRO A 13 -0.89 -25.25 16.40
CA PRO A 13 -1.31 -26.21 15.40
C PRO A 13 -2.27 -27.28 15.97
N GLY A 14 -3.48 -27.41 15.39
CA GLY A 14 -4.52 -28.32 15.84
C GLY A 14 -5.40 -27.81 16.99
N ALA A 15 -5.12 -26.64 17.55
CA ALA A 15 -5.94 -26.04 18.60
C ALA A 15 -7.11 -25.23 17.99
N THR A 16 -8.22 -25.14 18.74
CA THR A 16 -9.34 -24.25 18.46
C THR A 16 -9.42 -23.22 19.58
N VAL A 17 -9.40 -21.94 19.24
CA VAL A 17 -9.59 -20.84 20.19
C VAL A 17 -10.86 -20.06 19.86
N LEU A 18 -11.47 -19.45 20.85
CA LEU A 18 -12.63 -18.57 20.67
C LEU A 18 -12.15 -17.13 20.57
N ALA A 19 -12.54 -16.45 19.50
CA ALA A 19 -12.30 -15.03 19.38
C ALA A 19 -13.23 -14.23 20.28
N THR A 20 -12.70 -13.21 20.96
CA THR A 20 -13.48 -12.27 21.78
C THR A 20 -14.20 -11.23 20.92
N SER A 21 -13.71 -10.97 19.70
CA SER A 21 -14.36 -10.12 18.70
C SER A 21 -13.93 -10.49 17.29
N ALA A 22 -14.83 -10.18 16.31
CA ALA A 22 -14.58 -10.30 14.88
C ALA A 22 -15.00 -8.99 14.22
N LEU A 23 -14.05 -8.24 13.68
CA LEU A 23 -14.25 -6.89 13.16
C LEU A 23 -13.86 -6.85 11.66
N PRO A 24 -14.84 -6.81 10.74
CA PRO A 24 -14.58 -6.56 9.34
C PRO A 24 -14.27 -5.07 9.12
N ALA A 25 -13.30 -4.76 8.27
CA ALA A 25 -12.94 -3.41 7.88
C ALA A 25 -12.50 -3.37 6.42
N PRO A 26 -12.64 -2.22 5.74
CA PRO A 26 -11.98 -2.02 4.45
C PRO A 26 -10.47 -2.11 4.64
N GLY A 27 -9.79 -2.78 3.69
CA GLY A 27 -8.36 -2.99 3.72
C GLY A 27 -7.83 -3.40 2.36
N GLY A 28 -6.60 -3.91 2.35
CA GLY A 28 -5.82 -4.20 1.15
C GLY A 28 -4.87 -3.06 0.82
N LYS A 29 -3.60 -3.40 0.55
CA LYS A 29 -2.51 -2.41 0.36
C LYS A 29 -2.86 -1.34 -0.69
N GLY A 30 -3.39 -1.75 -1.84
CA GLY A 30 -3.77 -0.82 -2.90
C GLY A 30 -4.80 0.22 -2.45
N ALA A 31 -5.86 -0.22 -1.76
CA ALA A 31 -6.91 0.66 -1.24
C ALA A 31 -6.36 1.59 -0.15
N ASN A 32 -5.59 1.06 0.81
CA ASN A 32 -4.97 1.85 1.88
C ASN A 32 -4.04 2.93 1.32
N GLN A 33 -3.23 2.60 0.32
CA GLN A 33 -2.30 3.53 -0.33
C GLN A 33 -3.04 4.58 -1.16
N ALA A 34 -4.14 4.21 -1.84
CA ALA A 34 -4.99 5.13 -2.57
C ALA A 34 -5.64 6.16 -1.62
N VAL A 35 -6.18 5.70 -0.48
CA VAL A 35 -6.74 6.57 0.57
C VAL A 35 -5.68 7.53 1.12
N ALA A 36 -4.47 7.03 1.36
CA ALA A 36 -3.37 7.85 1.85
C ALA A 36 -2.96 8.93 0.84
N ALA A 37 -2.84 8.58 -0.44
CA ALA A 37 -2.53 9.54 -1.50
C ALA A 37 -3.63 10.60 -1.66
N ALA A 38 -4.91 10.20 -1.65
CA ALA A 38 -6.04 11.12 -1.76
C ALA A 38 -6.08 12.10 -0.58
N ARG A 39 -5.93 11.60 0.66
CA ARG A 39 -5.89 12.45 1.86
C ARG A 39 -4.66 13.36 1.93
N ALA A 40 -3.56 12.99 1.24
CA ALA A 40 -2.38 13.84 1.07
C ALA A 40 -2.55 14.91 -0.02
N GLY A 41 -3.70 14.95 -0.72
CA GLY A 41 -4.08 15.98 -1.68
C GLY A 41 -3.92 15.57 -3.16
N ALA A 42 -3.63 14.31 -3.46
CA ALA A 42 -3.59 13.83 -4.84
C ALA A 42 -5.00 13.58 -5.40
N SER A 43 -5.18 13.78 -6.71
CA SER A 43 -6.32 13.23 -7.46
C SER A 43 -6.02 11.76 -7.77
N VAL A 44 -6.87 10.85 -7.31
CA VAL A 44 -6.61 9.41 -7.36
C VAL A 44 -7.69 8.70 -8.14
N GLN A 45 -7.28 7.83 -9.06
CA GLN A 45 -8.11 6.80 -9.69
C GLN A 45 -7.64 5.43 -9.20
N PHE A 46 -8.57 4.58 -8.82
CA PHE A 46 -8.28 3.22 -8.36
C PHE A 46 -8.52 2.21 -9.48
N ILE A 47 -7.49 1.43 -9.78
CA ILE A 47 -7.56 0.32 -10.73
C ILE A 47 -7.37 -0.97 -9.95
N GLY A 48 -8.34 -1.88 -10.05
CA GLY A 48 -8.34 -3.14 -9.31
C GLY A 48 -9.63 -3.92 -9.47
N ALA A 49 -9.82 -4.92 -8.61
CA ALA A 49 -11.02 -5.74 -8.63
C ALA A 49 -11.62 -5.94 -7.24
N VAL A 50 -12.94 -6.04 -7.21
CA VAL A 50 -13.71 -6.59 -6.09
C VAL A 50 -14.46 -7.84 -6.57
N GLY A 51 -14.85 -8.69 -5.64
CA GLY A 51 -15.68 -9.85 -5.96
C GLY A 51 -17.16 -9.50 -6.14
N SER A 52 -17.96 -10.50 -6.51
CA SER A 52 -19.44 -10.44 -6.55
C SER A 52 -20.03 -10.86 -5.19
N ASP A 53 -19.44 -10.40 -4.08
CA ASP A 53 -19.77 -10.78 -2.71
C ASP A 53 -20.28 -9.60 -1.86
N GLY A 54 -20.67 -9.89 -0.62
CA GLY A 54 -21.16 -8.87 0.32
C GLY A 54 -20.13 -7.85 0.77
N ALA A 55 -18.82 -8.07 0.54
CA ALA A 55 -17.76 -7.13 0.88
C ALA A 55 -17.60 -6.03 -0.20
N ALA A 56 -17.91 -6.33 -1.45
CA ALA A 56 -17.72 -5.40 -2.56
C ALA A 56 -18.38 -4.02 -2.37
N PRO A 57 -19.65 -3.90 -1.91
CA PRO A 57 -20.25 -2.58 -1.67
C PRO A 57 -19.50 -1.77 -0.61
N MET A 58 -19.04 -2.40 0.48
CA MET A 58 -18.27 -1.72 1.53
C MET A 58 -16.93 -1.21 1.01
N LEU A 59 -16.22 -2.01 0.22
CA LEU A 59 -14.93 -1.62 -0.37
C LEU A 59 -15.09 -0.46 -1.36
N ARG A 60 -16.12 -0.50 -2.21
CA ARG A 60 -16.44 0.60 -3.15
C ARG A 60 -16.80 1.88 -2.40
N SER A 61 -17.69 1.80 -1.39
CA SER A 61 -18.09 2.95 -0.58
C SER A 61 -16.88 3.58 0.12
N HIS A 62 -16.02 2.76 0.73
CA HIS A 62 -14.82 3.27 1.40
C HIS A 62 -13.89 4.09 0.48
N LEU A 63 -13.67 3.64 -0.74
CA LEU A 63 -12.88 4.38 -1.73
C LEU A 63 -13.60 5.66 -2.15
N ALA A 64 -14.90 5.59 -2.47
CA ALA A 64 -15.71 6.74 -2.87
C ALA A 64 -15.78 7.82 -1.78
N ASP A 65 -15.95 7.42 -0.51
CA ASP A 65 -15.99 8.32 0.66
C ASP A 65 -14.66 9.07 0.88
N ASN A 66 -13.57 8.55 0.30
CA ASN A 66 -12.26 9.22 0.27
C ASN A 66 -11.99 9.98 -1.04
N ASN A 67 -13.03 10.25 -1.85
CA ASN A 67 -12.96 10.96 -3.13
C ASN A 67 -12.01 10.30 -4.15
N ILE A 68 -11.95 8.97 -4.17
CA ILE A 68 -11.17 8.19 -5.13
C ILE A 68 -12.09 7.81 -6.28
N GLY A 69 -11.65 8.09 -7.51
CA GLY A 69 -12.37 7.66 -8.71
C GLY A 69 -12.31 6.15 -8.89
N LEU A 70 -13.42 5.55 -9.34
CA LEU A 70 -13.62 4.10 -9.42
C LEU A 70 -13.79 3.59 -10.85
N ASP A 71 -13.49 4.41 -11.86
CA ASP A 71 -13.68 4.05 -13.26
C ASP A 71 -12.86 2.83 -13.68
N GLY A 72 -11.74 2.57 -13.00
CA GLY A 72 -10.89 1.40 -13.20
C GLY A 72 -11.18 0.22 -12.26
N LEU A 73 -12.20 0.31 -11.39
CA LEU A 73 -12.55 -0.75 -10.45
C LEU A 73 -13.59 -1.70 -11.04
N VAL A 74 -13.17 -2.91 -11.37
CA VAL A 74 -14.02 -3.94 -11.95
C VAL A 74 -14.58 -4.91 -10.89
N GLU A 75 -15.67 -5.60 -11.24
CA GLU A 75 -16.20 -6.72 -10.49
C GLU A 75 -15.86 -8.02 -11.22
N VAL A 76 -15.39 -9.02 -10.47
CA VAL A 76 -15.10 -10.36 -10.98
C VAL A 76 -15.89 -11.39 -10.18
N ASP A 77 -16.19 -12.53 -10.79
CA ASP A 77 -16.91 -13.59 -10.11
C ASP A 77 -16.10 -14.15 -8.92
N GLY A 78 -16.80 -14.41 -7.83
CA GLY A 78 -16.22 -14.97 -6.61
C GLY A 78 -16.01 -13.95 -5.49
N PRO A 79 -15.26 -14.32 -4.43
CA PRO A 79 -15.07 -13.45 -3.27
C PRO A 79 -14.06 -12.34 -3.52
N SER A 80 -14.28 -11.19 -2.89
CA SER A 80 -13.26 -10.14 -2.76
C SER A 80 -12.03 -10.66 -2.03
N GLY A 81 -10.86 -10.05 -2.27
CA GLY A 81 -9.65 -10.35 -1.50
C GLY A 81 -9.86 -10.08 0.00
N MET A 82 -9.34 -10.98 0.85
CA MET A 82 -9.50 -10.89 2.31
C MET A 82 -8.19 -11.21 3.02
N ALA A 83 -7.88 -10.43 4.07
CA ALA A 83 -6.89 -10.77 5.07
C ALA A 83 -7.61 -11.18 6.38
N ALA A 84 -7.36 -12.40 6.85
CA ALA A 84 -7.74 -12.84 8.19
C ALA A 84 -6.57 -12.53 9.14
N ILE A 85 -6.80 -11.62 10.07
CA ILE A 85 -5.79 -11.10 11.00
C ILE A 85 -6.18 -11.55 12.40
N THR A 86 -5.44 -12.47 12.99
CA THR A 86 -5.62 -12.87 14.38
C THR A 86 -4.64 -12.09 15.24
N VAL A 87 -5.15 -11.38 16.25
CA VAL A 87 -4.37 -10.54 17.16
C VAL A 87 -4.58 -11.02 18.57
N GLU A 88 -3.50 -11.37 19.28
CA GLU A 88 -3.56 -11.74 20.70
C GLU A 88 -3.40 -10.52 21.63
N ASP A 89 -3.69 -10.71 22.90
CA ASP A 89 -3.68 -9.63 23.90
C ASP A 89 -2.27 -9.01 24.09
N SER A 90 -1.21 -9.75 23.81
CA SER A 90 0.18 -9.26 23.82
C SER A 90 0.46 -8.26 22.66
N GLY A 91 -0.39 -8.24 21.63
CA GLY A 91 -0.22 -7.48 20.39
C GLY A 91 0.48 -8.24 19.27
N GLU A 92 0.91 -9.49 19.49
CA GLU A 92 1.38 -10.36 18.40
C GLU A 92 0.23 -10.69 17.46
N ASN A 93 0.55 -10.88 16.16
CA ASN A 93 -0.46 -11.20 15.18
C ASN A 93 -0.02 -12.29 14.20
N SER A 94 -1.01 -12.92 13.60
CA SER A 94 -0.85 -13.83 12.48
C SER A 94 -1.82 -13.45 11.39
N ILE A 95 -1.34 -13.38 10.14
CA ILE A 95 -2.11 -12.91 8.99
C ILE A 95 -2.13 -13.98 7.90
N VAL A 96 -3.32 -14.31 7.44
CA VAL A 96 -3.53 -15.18 6.29
C VAL A 96 -4.29 -14.39 5.22
N VAL A 97 -3.72 -14.32 4.03
CA VAL A 97 -4.33 -13.59 2.90
C VAL A 97 -4.95 -14.57 1.92
N ALA A 98 -6.25 -14.40 1.65
CA ALA A 98 -6.97 -15.02 0.54
C ALA A 98 -7.07 -13.99 -0.60
N PRO A 99 -6.37 -14.17 -1.73
CA PRO A 99 -6.29 -13.13 -2.77
C PRO A 99 -7.64 -12.85 -3.44
N GLY A 100 -8.52 -13.85 -3.56
CA GLY A 100 -9.84 -13.68 -4.15
C GLY A 100 -9.81 -12.96 -5.50
N ALA A 101 -10.64 -11.93 -5.66
CA ALA A 101 -10.73 -11.09 -6.85
C ALA A 101 -9.39 -10.53 -7.33
N ASN A 102 -8.44 -10.27 -6.42
CA ASN A 102 -7.14 -9.74 -6.80
C ASN A 102 -6.35 -10.72 -7.69
N SER A 103 -6.47 -12.04 -7.46
CA SER A 103 -5.79 -13.05 -8.29
C SER A 103 -6.42 -13.25 -9.67
N ALA A 104 -7.71 -12.92 -9.79
CA ALA A 104 -8.46 -13.01 -11.05
C ALA A 104 -8.45 -11.69 -11.85
N PHE A 105 -7.90 -10.62 -11.28
CA PHE A 105 -7.85 -9.31 -11.91
C PHE A 105 -7.00 -9.32 -13.18
N THR A 106 -7.55 -8.74 -14.24
CA THR A 106 -6.85 -8.51 -15.51
C THR A 106 -7.07 -7.07 -15.97
N LEU A 107 -6.11 -6.52 -16.73
CA LEU A 107 -6.27 -5.22 -17.35
C LEU A 107 -7.02 -5.32 -18.68
N ASP A 108 -8.04 -4.50 -18.86
CA ASP A 108 -8.64 -4.21 -20.15
C ASP A 108 -7.98 -2.95 -20.73
N GLU A 109 -7.42 -3.04 -21.94
CA GLU A 109 -6.68 -1.92 -22.54
C GLU A 109 -7.57 -0.71 -22.78
N LYS A 110 -8.82 -0.92 -23.22
CA LYS A 110 -9.75 0.17 -23.51
C LYS A 110 -10.22 0.92 -22.28
N LEU A 111 -10.31 0.21 -21.14
CA LEU A 111 -10.77 0.78 -19.90
C LEU A 111 -9.63 1.41 -19.08
N HIS A 112 -8.50 0.68 -18.96
CA HIS A 112 -7.48 1.04 -17.96
C HIS A 112 -6.32 1.86 -18.51
N LYS A 113 -5.99 1.71 -19.82
CA LYS A 113 -4.81 2.38 -20.40
C LYS A 113 -4.92 3.90 -20.37
N ASP A 114 -6.07 4.45 -20.72
CA ASP A 114 -6.30 5.90 -20.70
C ASP A 114 -6.23 6.44 -19.27
N ILE A 115 -6.75 5.71 -18.29
CA ILE A 115 -6.66 6.08 -16.88
C ILE A 115 -5.17 6.16 -16.48
N ILE A 116 -4.37 5.13 -16.78
CA ILE A 116 -2.94 5.10 -16.43
C ILE A 116 -2.19 6.24 -17.14
N CYS A 117 -2.43 6.43 -18.43
CA CYS A 117 -1.71 7.41 -19.23
C CYS A 117 -2.09 8.86 -18.91
N SER A 118 -3.25 9.12 -18.32
CA SER A 118 -3.70 10.47 -17.95
C SER A 118 -3.18 10.95 -16.58
N HIS A 119 -2.60 10.06 -15.76
CA HIS A 119 -2.08 10.39 -14.44
C HIS A 119 -0.55 10.56 -14.45
N ASP A 120 0.00 11.28 -13.49
CA ASP A 120 1.44 11.56 -13.42
C ASP A 120 2.22 10.40 -12.80
N VAL A 121 1.59 9.65 -11.90
CA VAL A 121 2.20 8.56 -11.14
C VAL A 121 1.31 7.33 -11.14
N LEU A 122 1.88 6.18 -11.50
CA LEU A 122 1.32 4.85 -11.24
C LEU A 122 1.93 4.32 -9.93
N LEU A 123 1.12 3.89 -8.99
CA LEU A 123 1.54 3.20 -7.77
C LEU A 123 0.98 1.77 -7.78
N CYS A 124 1.85 0.77 -7.69
CA CYS A 124 1.46 -0.64 -7.59
C CYS A 124 2.08 -1.33 -6.37
N GLN A 125 1.41 -2.40 -5.93
CA GLN A 125 1.87 -3.35 -4.93
C GLN A 125 1.92 -4.76 -5.54
N LEU A 126 2.29 -5.76 -4.74
CA LEU A 126 2.40 -7.15 -5.21
C LEU A 126 1.27 -8.05 -4.68
N GLU A 127 0.09 -7.50 -4.45
CA GLU A 127 -1.13 -8.25 -4.11
C GLU A 127 -1.98 -8.63 -5.33
N ILE A 128 -1.56 -8.22 -6.53
CA ILE A 128 -2.15 -8.59 -7.83
C ILE A 128 -1.13 -9.40 -8.64
N PRO A 129 -1.53 -10.11 -9.70
CA PRO A 129 -0.59 -10.84 -10.56
C PRO A 129 0.50 -9.92 -11.11
N VAL A 130 1.77 -10.33 -11.02
CA VAL A 130 2.92 -9.53 -11.48
C VAL A 130 2.79 -9.12 -12.95
N GLN A 131 2.19 -9.95 -13.79
CA GLN A 131 1.93 -9.64 -15.21
C GLN A 131 0.99 -8.45 -15.40
N VAL A 132 0.00 -8.30 -14.52
CA VAL A 132 -0.91 -7.15 -14.51
C VAL A 132 -0.15 -5.88 -14.17
N ALA A 133 0.63 -5.90 -13.07
CA ALA A 133 1.46 -4.78 -12.68
C ALA A 133 2.50 -4.42 -13.76
N LEU A 134 3.11 -5.42 -14.42
CA LEU A 134 4.08 -5.22 -15.49
C LEU A 134 3.44 -4.58 -16.73
N THR A 135 2.23 -5.01 -17.12
CA THR A 135 1.49 -4.40 -18.22
C THR A 135 1.16 -2.94 -17.92
N ALA A 136 0.67 -2.64 -16.72
CA ALA A 136 0.43 -1.26 -16.28
C ALA A 136 1.70 -0.40 -16.30
N ALA A 137 2.83 -0.95 -15.81
CA ALA A 137 4.11 -0.27 -15.82
C ALA A 137 4.65 0.01 -17.23
N ARG A 138 4.38 -0.88 -18.19
CA ARG A 138 4.72 -0.66 -19.62
C ARG A 138 3.92 0.51 -20.19
N TRP A 139 2.60 0.54 -19.97
CA TRP A 139 1.75 1.65 -20.42
C TRP A 139 2.15 2.99 -19.78
N ALA A 140 2.45 2.99 -18.48
CA ALA A 140 2.96 4.18 -17.81
C ALA A 140 4.28 4.67 -18.41
N ALA A 141 5.22 3.76 -18.69
CA ALA A 141 6.51 4.09 -19.30
C ALA A 141 6.36 4.61 -20.74
N GLU A 142 5.48 4.02 -21.57
CA GLU A 142 5.15 4.49 -22.93
C GLU A 142 4.60 5.93 -22.91
N ALA A 143 3.82 6.26 -21.87
CA ALA A 143 3.25 7.60 -21.67
C ALA A 143 4.20 8.57 -20.92
N GLY A 144 5.42 8.15 -20.58
CA GLY A 144 6.40 8.98 -19.86
C GLY A 144 6.02 9.26 -18.41
N LYS A 145 5.20 8.38 -17.79
CA LYS A 145 4.72 8.54 -16.41
C LYS A 145 5.67 7.88 -15.41
N GLN A 146 5.66 8.39 -14.18
CA GLN A 146 6.44 7.81 -13.10
C GLN A 146 5.77 6.55 -12.56
N PHE A 147 6.58 5.54 -12.22
CA PHE A 147 6.09 4.30 -11.65
C PHE A 147 6.72 4.07 -10.27
N VAL A 148 5.89 4.05 -9.23
CA VAL A 148 6.26 3.71 -7.86
C VAL A 148 5.84 2.27 -7.59
N LEU A 149 6.80 1.42 -7.21
CA LEU A 149 6.55 0.05 -6.81
C LEU A 149 6.73 -0.10 -5.31
N ASN A 150 5.66 -0.35 -4.56
CA ASN A 150 5.77 -0.90 -3.22
C ASN A 150 5.91 -2.42 -3.33
N ALA A 151 7.13 -2.94 -3.14
CA ALA A 151 7.44 -4.36 -3.33
C ALA A 151 6.98 -5.22 -2.14
N SER A 152 5.72 -5.09 -1.77
CA SER A 152 5.05 -5.75 -0.66
C SER A 152 3.77 -6.46 -1.14
N PRO A 153 3.47 -7.69 -0.64
CA PRO A 153 4.32 -8.54 0.20
C PRO A 153 5.59 -8.99 -0.54
N ALA A 154 6.57 -9.53 0.24
CA ALA A 154 7.84 -10.01 -0.31
C ALA A 154 7.60 -11.04 -1.43
N PRO A 155 8.03 -10.77 -2.67
CA PRO A 155 7.63 -11.58 -3.81
C PRO A 155 8.51 -12.81 -3.99
N VAL A 156 7.94 -13.83 -4.67
CA VAL A 156 8.73 -14.93 -5.25
C VAL A 156 9.49 -14.40 -6.47
N ARG A 157 10.75 -14.75 -6.59
CA ARG A 157 11.61 -14.30 -7.71
C ARG A 157 11.08 -14.76 -9.05
N SER A 158 11.05 -13.86 -10.02
CA SER A 158 10.69 -14.15 -11.40
C SER A 158 11.35 -13.17 -12.37
N PRO A 159 11.49 -13.53 -13.66
CA PRO A 159 11.94 -12.59 -14.69
C PRO A 159 11.03 -11.37 -14.82
N ASP A 160 9.73 -11.55 -14.69
CA ASP A 160 8.73 -10.46 -14.77
C ASP A 160 8.90 -9.46 -13.65
N LEU A 161 9.21 -9.94 -12.46
CA LEU A 161 9.50 -9.05 -11.33
C LEU A 161 10.81 -8.27 -11.53
N ALA A 162 11.80 -8.88 -12.19
CA ALA A 162 13.03 -8.18 -12.55
C ALA A 162 12.76 -7.04 -13.55
N GLU A 163 11.92 -7.29 -14.56
CA GLU A 163 11.49 -6.24 -15.50
C GLU A 163 10.66 -5.16 -14.79
N LEU A 164 9.74 -5.54 -13.91
CA LEU A 164 8.93 -4.62 -13.13
C LEU A 164 9.81 -3.69 -12.26
N ALA A 165 10.79 -4.27 -11.56
CA ALA A 165 11.76 -3.53 -10.75
C ALA A 165 12.61 -2.56 -11.59
N PHE A 166 13.04 -2.98 -12.78
CA PHE A 166 13.81 -2.15 -13.71
C PHE A 166 13.02 -0.93 -14.22
N ARG A 167 11.69 -1.09 -14.40
CA ARG A 167 10.80 -0.01 -14.85
C ARG A 167 10.43 0.97 -13.76
N ALA A 168 10.57 0.58 -12.50
CA ALA A 168 10.20 1.44 -11.38
C ALA A 168 11.07 2.71 -11.30
N SER A 169 10.43 3.87 -11.24
CA SER A 169 11.09 5.14 -10.92
C SER A 169 11.64 5.10 -9.49
N VAL A 170 10.91 4.43 -8.59
CA VAL A 170 11.35 4.16 -7.22
C VAL A 170 10.70 2.88 -6.72
N VAL A 171 11.46 2.09 -5.97
CA VAL A 171 10.98 0.90 -5.25
C VAL A 171 10.95 1.21 -3.76
N VAL A 172 9.85 0.83 -3.11
CA VAL A 172 9.65 0.97 -1.66
C VAL A 172 9.57 -0.43 -1.05
N VAL A 173 10.35 -0.68 -0.01
CA VAL A 173 10.41 -1.92 0.76
C VAL A 173 10.50 -1.60 2.25
N ASN A 174 10.11 -2.53 3.12
CA ASN A 174 10.49 -2.49 4.52
C ASN A 174 11.82 -3.23 4.75
N GLU A 175 12.35 -3.22 5.98
CA GLU A 175 13.62 -3.89 6.31
C GLU A 175 13.61 -5.38 6.04
N THR A 176 12.48 -6.05 6.26
CA THR A 176 12.33 -7.48 6.01
C THR A 176 12.30 -7.78 4.53
N GLU A 177 11.55 -7.00 3.76
CA GLU A 177 11.47 -7.11 2.31
C GLU A 177 12.81 -6.74 1.65
N ALA A 178 13.53 -5.75 2.18
CA ALA A 178 14.84 -5.35 1.68
C ALA A 178 15.87 -6.49 1.72
N LYS A 179 15.80 -7.38 2.70
CA LYS A 179 16.69 -8.55 2.81
C LYS A 179 16.50 -9.54 1.66
N SER A 180 15.29 -9.64 1.13
CA SER A 180 14.93 -10.51 0.02
C SER A 180 14.92 -9.81 -1.35
N TRP A 181 14.95 -8.47 -1.37
CA TRP A 181 14.94 -7.67 -2.59
C TRP A 181 16.32 -7.63 -3.24
N LEU A 182 16.51 -8.44 -4.28
CA LEU A 182 17.81 -8.60 -4.96
C LEU A 182 17.85 -7.97 -6.36
N TYR A 183 16.81 -7.25 -6.73
CA TYR A 183 16.74 -6.60 -8.03
C TYR A 183 17.42 -5.22 -7.98
N PRO A 184 18.24 -4.88 -9.00
CA PRO A 184 18.78 -3.54 -9.14
C PRO A 184 17.64 -2.52 -9.20
N SER A 185 17.69 -1.51 -8.33
CA SER A 185 16.71 -0.42 -8.32
C SER A 185 17.47 0.89 -8.39
N ARG A 186 17.11 1.75 -9.36
CA ARG A 186 17.75 3.05 -9.54
C ARG A 186 17.53 3.94 -8.31
N HIS A 187 16.33 3.88 -7.77
CA HIS A 187 15.94 4.54 -6.54
C HIS A 187 15.28 3.51 -5.63
N LEU A 188 15.82 3.34 -4.43
CA LEU A 188 15.31 2.41 -3.43
C LEU A 188 15.05 3.14 -2.13
N VAL A 189 13.83 3.05 -1.63
CA VAL A 189 13.43 3.53 -0.32
C VAL A 189 13.20 2.32 0.59
N THR A 190 13.89 2.30 1.73
CA THR A 190 13.67 1.30 2.79
C THR A 190 13.05 1.99 3.99
N THR A 191 11.87 1.58 4.40
CA THR A 191 11.25 2.05 5.65
C THR A 191 11.88 1.33 6.84
N LEU A 192 12.22 2.09 7.89
CA LEU A 192 12.99 1.66 9.08
C LEU A 192 12.16 1.82 10.36
N GLY A 193 10.84 1.75 10.29
CA GLY A 193 9.95 1.94 11.42
C GLY A 193 10.11 3.31 12.07
N ASP A 194 10.41 3.36 13.35
CA ASP A 194 10.60 4.58 14.15
C ASP A 194 11.90 5.34 13.82
N GLU A 195 12.86 4.71 13.14
CA GLU A 195 14.05 5.37 12.63
C GLU A 195 13.77 6.19 11.34
N GLY A 196 12.61 6.00 10.69
CA GLY A 196 12.21 6.72 9.49
C GLY A 196 12.44 5.95 8.21
N SER A 197 13.19 6.51 7.26
CA SER A 197 13.45 5.85 5.98
C SER A 197 14.84 6.15 5.43
N ARG A 198 15.39 5.15 4.72
CA ARG A 198 16.65 5.23 3.99
C ARG A 198 16.35 5.30 2.49
N TYR A 199 16.94 6.26 1.82
CA TYR A 199 16.82 6.41 0.37
C TYR A 199 18.19 6.27 -0.28
N ARG A 200 18.31 5.34 -1.22
CA ARG A 200 19.49 5.09 -2.04
C ARG A 200 19.20 5.44 -3.49
N SER A 201 20.13 6.20 -4.08
CA SER A 201 20.08 6.63 -5.48
C SER A 201 21.47 6.58 -6.10
N PRO A 202 21.62 6.80 -7.42
CA PRO A 202 22.94 6.96 -8.05
C PRO A 202 23.79 8.10 -7.48
N GLN A 203 23.17 9.10 -6.84
CA GLN A 203 23.83 10.25 -6.23
C GLN A 203 24.30 9.97 -4.80
N GLY A 204 23.93 8.84 -4.22
CA GLY A 204 24.29 8.47 -2.86
C GLY A 204 23.11 7.98 -2.03
N GLU A 205 23.32 7.94 -0.73
CA GLU A 205 22.35 7.47 0.24
C GLU A 205 22.06 8.56 1.28
N ILE A 206 20.80 8.74 1.62
CA ILE A 206 20.36 9.63 2.71
C ILE A 206 19.40 8.90 3.63
N THR A 207 19.42 9.24 4.90
CA THR A 207 18.41 8.82 5.89
C THR A 207 17.56 10.01 6.27
N VAL A 208 16.25 9.84 6.22
CA VAL A 208 15.28 10.85 6.64
C VAL A 208 14.61 10.33 7.91
N PRO A 209 14.74 11.03 9.05
CA PRO A 209 14.21 10.56 10.32
C PRO A 209 12.69 10.50 10.33
N SER A 210 12.14 9.64 11.18
CA SER A 210 10.71 9.59 11.45
C SER A 210 10.25 10.81 12.25
N TYR A 211 8.95 11.08 12.21
CA TYR A 211 8.32 12.05 13.08
C TYR A 211 8.03 11.40 14.46
N PRO A 212 8.46 12.02 15.58
CA PRO A 212 8.36 11.40 16.88
C PRO A 212 6.91 11.32 17.37
N VAL A 213 6.42 10.11 17.60
CA VAL A 213 5.10 9.80 18.15
C VAL A 213 5.18 8.63 19.12
N ARG A 214 4.13 8.44 19.91
CA ARG A 214 3.91 7.18 20.66
C ARG A 214 2.88 6.36 19.90
N PRO A 215 3.27 5.27 19.24
CA PRO A 215 2.36 4.49 18.42
C PRO A 215 1.29 3.79 19.27
N LEU A 216 0.07 3.76 18.74
CA LEU A 216 -1.04 2.95 19.25
C LEU A 216 -1.13 1.64 18.45
N ASP A 217 -1.01 1.72 17.12
CA ASP A 217 -1.13 0.60 16.20
C ASP A 217 -0.29 0.92 14.94
N THR A 218 0.66 0.06 14.60
CA THR A 218 1.54 0.27 13.44
C THR A 218 0.97 -0.26 12.14
N THR A 219 -0.21 -0.90 12.17
CA THR A 219 -0.88 -1.46 11.00
C THR A 219 -1.21 -0.36 9.99
N GLY A 220 -0.85 -0.58 8.73
CA GLY A 220 -1.10 0.38 7.65
C GLY A 220 -0.13 1.56 7.55
N ALA A 221 0.80 1.73 8.50
CA ALA A 221 1.78 2.83 8.45
C ALA A 221 2.64 2.79 7.17
N GLY A 222 3.04 1.59 6.72
CA GLY A 222 3.78 1.39 5.47
C GLY A 222 2.95 1.72 4.23
N ASP A 223 1.65 1.42 4.24
CA ASP A 223 0.74 1.79 3.14
C ASP A 223 0.56 3.31 3.08
N VAL A 224 0.38 3.94 4.25
CA VAL A 224 0.29 5.41 4.33
C VAL A 224 1.58 6.07 3.85
N PHE A 225 2.74 5.54 4.26
CA PHE A 225 4.03 6.00 3.75
C PHE A 225 4.10 5.90 2.22
N ALA A 226 3.78 4.73 1.64
CA ALA A 226 3.89 4.51 0.20
C ALA A 226 2.92 5.39 -0.61
N GLY A 227 1.67 5.53 -0.16
CA GLY A 227 0.67 6.38 -0.80
C GLY A 227 1.07 7.86 -0.81
N VAL A 228 1.53 8.38 0.33
CA VAL A 228 2.00 9.78 0.45
C VAL A 228 3.30 9.99 -0.32
N LEU A 229 4.23 9.03 -0.30
CA LEU A 229 5.44 9.09 -1.12
C LEU A 229 5.10 9.22 -2.60
N ALA A 230 4.19 8.38 -3.11
CA ALA A 230 3.77 8.43 -4.51
C ALA A 230 3.13 9.76 -4.88
N ALA A 231 2.23 10.29 -4.04
CA ALA A 231 1.57 11.57 -4.25
C ALA A 231 2.56 12.74 -4.36
N TRP A 232 3.68 12.67 -3.65
CA TRP A 232 4.68 13.75 -3.59
C TRP A 232 5.96 13.47 -4.37
N TRP A 233 6.11 12.29 -4.97
CA TRP A 233 7.31 11.90 -5.72
C TRP A 233 7.65 12.86 -6.87
N PRO A 234 6.68 13.41 -7.65
CA PRO A 234 6.97 14.41 -8.68
C PRO A 234 7.58 15.71 -8.16
N HIS A 235 7.46 15.99 -6.86
CA HIS A 235 7.99 17.21 -6.23
C HIS A 235 9.40 17.03 -5.67
N GLY A 236 10.04 15.89 -5.95
CA GLY A 236 11.40 15.55 -5.53
C GLY A 236 11.45 14.61 -4.32
N ALA A 237 12.49 13.75 -4.32
CA ALA A 237 12.62 12.64 -3.39
C ALA A 237 12.64 13.11 -1.91
N GLU A 238 13.40 14.15 -1.57
CA GLU A 238 13.48 14.62 -0.18
C GLU A 238 12.14 15.13 0.34
N THR A 239 11.43 15.92 -0.45
CA THR A 239 10.07 16.41 -0.10
C THR A 239 9.11 15.26 0.10
N ALA A 240 9.11 14.29 -0.79
CA ALA A 240 8.25 13.12 -0.72
C ALA A 240 8.55 12.26 0.54
N LEU A 241 9.83 12.01 0.82
CA LEU A 241 10.26 11.22 1.97
C LEU A 241 9.90 11.87 3.30
N ARG A 242 10.15 13.18 3.46
CA ARG A 242 9.78 13.92 4.67
C ARG A 242 8.28 13.83 4.96
N ARG A 243 7.44 14.02 3.93
CA ARG A 243 5.98 13.93 4.04
C ARG A 243 5.52 12.50 4.35
N ALA A 244 6.09 11.52 3.68
CA ALA A 244 5.79 10.11 3.88
C ALA A 244 6.14 9.63 5.29
N ASN A 245 7.31 10.02 5.83
CA ASN A 245 7.70 9.69 7.20
C ASN A 245 6.75 10.30 8.24
N VAL A 246 6.40 11.58 8.08
CA VAL A 246 5.41 12.24 8.95
C VAL A 246 4.06 11.53 8.87
N ALA A 247 3.59 11.24 7.66
CA ALA A 247 2.29 10.61 7.46
C ALA A 247 2.24 9.19 8.03
N GLY A 248 3.28 8.37 7.78
CA GLY A 248 3.42 7.03 8.34
C GLY A 248 3.44 7.04 9.87
N ALA A 249 4.19 7.95 10.48
CA ALA A 249 4.21 8.11 11.93
C ALA A 249 2.83 8.52 12.48
N LEU A 250 2.17 9.52 11.87
CA LEU A 250 0.83 9.95 12.29
C LEU A 250 -0.24 8.86 12.12
N ALA A 251 -0.08 7.97 11.14
CA ALA A 251 -0.99 6.84 10.94
C ALA A 251 -0.99 5.90 12.15
N THR A 252 0.17 5.71 12.81
CA THR A 252 0.28 4.84 14.00
C THR A 252 -0.50 5.33 15.23
N LEU A 253 -1.03 6.54 15.19
CA LEU A 253 -1.88 7.11 16.26
C LEU A 253 -3.35 6.66 16.18
N ARG A 254 -3.70 5.83 15.19
CA ARG A 254 -5.04 5.30 14.96
C ARG A 254 -4.99 3.80 14.70
N SER A 255 -5.99 3.08 15.21
CA SER A 255 -6.12 1.64 14.96
C SER A 255 -6.63 1.35 13.56
N GLY A 256 -6.11 0.27 12.96
CA GLY A 256 -6.54 -0.28 11.67
C GLY A 256 -5.93 0.43 10.46
N ALA A 257 -5.76 -0.32 9.36
CA ALA A 257 -5.04 0.15 8.18
C ALA A 257 -5.88 1.07 7.26
N GLY A 258 -7.18 0.79 7.09
CA GLY A 258 -8.01 1.45 6.07
C GLY A 258 -8.30 2.93 6.33
N ASN A 259 -8.28 3.37 7.60
CA ASN A 259 -8.68 4.72 8.00
C ASN A 259 -7.62 5.53 8.75
N CYS A 260 -6.41 5.01 8.91
CA CYS A 260 -5.36 5.63 9.71
C CYS A 260 -4.67 6.82 9.01
N ALA A 261 -4.76 6.95 7.70
CA ALA A 261 -4.08 7.99 6.94
C ALA A 261 -4.48 9.41 7.40
N PRO A 262 -3.49 10.29 7.69
CA PRO A 262 -3.74 11.68 8.05
C PRO A 262 -4.14 12.53 6.84
N SER A 263 -4.77 13.69 7.09
CA SER A 263 -5.04 14.68 6.04
C SER A 263 -3.78 15.46 5.67
N ALA A 264 -3.77 16.07 4.48
CA ALA A 264 -2.71 16.98 4.01
C ALA A 264 -2.45 18.11 5.03
N ALA A 265 -3.50 18.72 5.57
CA ALA A 265 -3.37 19.77 6.57
C ALA A 265 -2.64 19.30 7.85
N ARG A 266 -2.90 18.06 8.28
CA ARG A 266 -2.22 17.48 9.45
C ARG A 266 -0.74 17.20 9.19
N ILE A 267 -0.42 16.70 7.99
CA ILE A 267 0.97 16.47 7.55
C ILE A 267 1.73 17.81 7.54
N GLU A 268 1.16 18.85 6.91
CA GLU A 268 1.76 20.18 6.83
C GLU A 268 2.00 20.82 8.21
N LEU A 269 1.03 20.69 9.10
CA LEU A 269 1.17 21.21 10.47
C LEU A 269 2.33 20.55 11.21
N SER A 270 2.46 19.22 11.07
CA SER A 270 3.53 18.46 11.71
C SER A 270 4.91 18.79 11.14
N LEU A 271 5.01 19.05 9.83
CA LEU A 271 6.26 19.46 9.18
C LEU A 271 6.76 20.85 9.62
N LYS A 272 5.85 21.74 10.03
CA LYS A 272 6.20 23.09 10.50
C LYS A 272 6.63 23.12 11.96
N GLY A 273 6.29 22.08 12.71
CA GLY A 273 6.62 21.97 14.14
C GLY A 273 7.81 21.03 14.43
N ALA A 274 8.46 20.52 13.38
CA ALA A 274 9.58 19.58 13.48
C ALA A 274 10.94 20.29 13.34
#